data_1dfd68b8bbfc176e9ab168ca41e53901
#
_entry.id   1dfd68b8bbfc176e9ab168ca41e53901
#
_cell.length_a   1.000
_cell.length_b   1.000
_cell.length_c   1.000
_cell.angle_alpha   90.00
_cell.angle_beta   90.00
_cell.angle_gamma   90.00
#
_symmetry.space_group_name_H-M   'P 1'
#
loop_
_entity.id
_entity.type
_entity.pdbx_description
1 polymer ?
#
loop_
_entity_poly.entity_id
_entity_poly.type
_entity_poly.pdbx_seq_one_letter_code
_entity_poly.pdbx_strand_id
1 'polypeptide(L)' 'MSLTGHLEELRRKHQTLSEAVEAAQRAPGTDHLEIARMKKQKLHIKEEITRLSTH' A
#
# COMPACT_ATOMS: atom_id res chain seq x y z
N MET A 1 11.35 3.31 -18.13
CA MET A 1 10.52 4.07 -17.17
C MET A 1 11.39 5.00 -16.34
N SER A 2 10.93 6.21 -16.17
CA SER A 2 11.65 7.16 -15.32
C SER A 2 11.39 6.86 -13.85
N LEU A 3 12.29 7.32 -12.98
CA LEU A 3 12.11 7.18 -11.54
C LEU A 3 10.80 7.81 -11.08
N THR A 4 10.46 8.97 -11.66
CA THR A 4 9.23 9.66 -11.33
C THR A 4 8.00 8.81 -11.64
N GLY A 5 7.98 8.16 -12.81
CA GLY A 5 6.88 7.27 -13.18
C GLY A 5 6.74 6.10 -12.23
N HIS A 6 7.87 5.54 -11.81
CA HIS A 6 7.89 4.42 -10.86
C HIS A 6 7.34 4.86 -9.50
N LEU A 7 7.73 6.03 -9.03
CA LEU A 7 7.21 6.59 -7.78
C LEU A 7 5.72 6.83 -7.83
N GLU A 8 5.23 7.38 -8.93
CA GLU A 8 3.80 7.62 -9.10
C GLU A 8 3.01 6.31 -9.06
N GLU A 9 3.54 5.28 -9.71
CA GLU A 9 2.92 3.97 -9.70
C GLU A 9 2.86 3.38 -8.30
N LEU A 10 3.93 3.49 -7.54
CA LEU A 10 3.98 3.01 -6.16
C LEU A 10 2.99 3.76 -5.28
N ARG A 11 2.91 5.08 -5.44
CA ARG A 11 1.95 5.89 -4.69
C ARG A 11 0.52 5.49 -5.00
N ARG A 12 0.23 5.21 -6.26
CA ARG A 12 -1.09 4.76 -6.67
C ARG A 12 -1.44 3.42 -6.03
N LYS A 13 -0.49 2.49 -6.03
CA LYS A 13 -0.67 1.19 -5.39
C LYS A 13 -0.89 1.34 -3.89
N HIS A 14 -0.12 2.21 -3.26
CA HIS A 14 -0.28 2.49 -1.84
C HIS A 14 -1.68 3.02 -1.54
N GLN A 15 -2.16 3.95 -2.35
CA GLN A 15 -3.49 4.51 -2.19
C GLN A 15 -4.57 3.44 -2.35
N THR A 16 -4.45 2.60 -3.37
CA THR A 16 -5.39 1.51 -3.61
C THR A 16 -5.43 0.54 -2.44
N LEU A 17 -4.26 0.16 -1.92
CA LEU A 17 -4.18 -0.72 -0.77
C LEU A 17 -4.75 -0.08 0.49
N SER A 18 -4.49 1.21 0.68
CA SER A 18 -5.04 1.95 1.81
C SER A 18 -6.56 1.90 1.81
N GLU A 19 -7.16 2.15 0.67
CA GLU A 19 -8.61 2.09 0.51
C GLU A 19 -9.14 0.68 0.73
N ALA A 20 -8.43 -0.31 0.22
CA ALA A 20 -8.82 -1.72 0.40
C ALA A 20 -8.77 -2.12 1.87
N VAL A 21 -7.75 -1.68 2.60
CA VAL A 21 -7.63 -1.96 4.03
C VAL A 21 -8.79 -1.33 4.79
N GLU A 22 -9.11 -0.07 4.49
CA GLU A 22 -10.22 0.61 5.15
C GLU A 22 -11.55 -0.10 4.88
N ALA A 23 -11.78 -0.50 3.64
CA ALA A 23 -12.99 -1.22 3.28
C ALA A 23 -13.07 -2.57 4.00
N ALA A 24 -11.95 -3.27 4.06
CA ALA A 24 -11.90 -4.56 4.75
C ALA A 24 -12.15 -4.44 6.24
N GLN A 25 -11.64 -3.37 6.86
CA GLN A 25 -11.85 -3.13 8.29
C GLN A 25 -13.31 -2.79 8.62
N ARG A 26 -14.01 -2.20 7.67
CA ARG A 26 -15.43 -1.89 7.85
C ARG A 26 -16.34 -3.08 7.58
N ALA A 27 -15.88 -4.02 6.76
CA ALA A 27 -16.69 -5.16 6.36
C ALA A 27 -16.77 -6.18 7.51
N PRO A 28 -17.97 -6.53 7.98
CA PRO A 28 -18.11 -7.59 8.98
C PRO A 28 -17.75 -8.93 8.33
N GLY A 29 -16.95 -9.72 9.00
CA GLY A 29 -16.58 -11.04 8.50
C GLY A 29 -15.29 -11.06 7.69
N THR A 30 -14.60 -9.94 7.53
CA THR A 30 -13.30 -9.94 6.88
C THR A 30 -12.28 -10.61 7.82
N ASP A 31 -11.49 -11.52 7.24
CA ASP A 31 -10.47 -12.24 7.98
C ASP A 31 -9.34 -11.29 8.43
N HIS A 32 -8.99 -11.38 9.71
CA HIS A 32 -7.89 -10.60 10.26
C HIS A 32 -6.57 -10.88 9.57
N LEU A 33 -6.36 -12.12 9.12
CA LEU A 33 -5.14 -12.49 8.39
C LEU A 33 -5.04 -11.74 7.07
N GLU A 34 -6.16 -11.58 6.39
CA GLU A 34 -6.19 -10.87 5.12
C GLU A 34 -5.88 -9.39 5.31
N ILE A 35 -6.46 -8.79 6.35
CA ILE A 35 -6.18 -7.40 6.69
C ILE A 35 -4.70 -7.23 7.03
N ALA A 36 -4.13 -8.15 7.80
CA ALA A 36 -2.71 -8.10 8.16
C ALA A 36 -1.82 -8.17 6.94
N ARG A 37 -2.15 -9.02 5.96
CA ARG A 37 -1.40 -9.14 4.71
C ARG A 37 -1.44 -7.84 3.92
N MET A 38 -2.61 -7.24 3.82
CA MET A 38 -2.76 -5.97 3.10
C MET A 38 -1.98 -4.84 3.77
N LYS A 39 -2.01 -4.78 5.11
CA LYS A 39 -1.24 -3.80 5.87
C LYS A 39 0.26 -4.00 5.67
N LYS A 40 0.70 -5.24 5.61
CA LYS A 40 2.10 -5.57 5.37
C LYS A 40 2.54 -5.12 3.98
N GLN A 41 1.71 -5.39 2.97
CA GLN A 41 2.00 -4.93 1.61
C GLN A 41 2.04 -3.41 1.52
N LYS A 42 1.11 -2.75 2.19
CA LYS A 42 1.07 -1.30 2.25
C LYS A 42 2.36 -0.74 2.86
N LEU A 43 2.83 -1.36 3.93
CA LEU A 43 4.06 -0.96 4.58
C LEU A 43 5.27 -1.13 3.66
N HIS A 44 5.34 -2.25 2.94
CA HIS A 44 6.42 -2.48 1.98
C HIS A 44 6.47 -1.42 0.89
N ILE A 45 5.31 -1.08 0.36
CA ILE A 45 5.22 -0.05 -0.68
C ILE A 45 5.63 1.30 -0.12
N LYS A 46 5.20 1.63 1.09
CA LYS A 46 5.57 2.87 1.76
C LYS A 46 7.08 2.96 1.97
N GLU A 47 7.70 1.86 2.40
CA GLU A 47 9.14 1.82 2.58
C GLU A 47 9.88 2.03 1.26
N GLU A 48 9.38 1.43 0.20
CA GLU A 48 9.96 1.59 -1.13
C GLU A 48 9.86 3.04 -1.61
N ILE A 49 8.70 3.66 -1.42
CA ILE A 49 8.50 5.07 -1.76
C ILE A 49 9.48 5.94 -0.98
N THR A 50 9.62 5.70 0.31
CA THR A 50 10.52 6.45 1.16
C THR A 50 11.97 6.28 0.70
N ARG A 51 12.36 5.06 0.40
CA ARG A 51 13.73 4.76 -0.05
C ARG A 51 14.06 5.47 -1.35
N LEU A 52 13.11 5.50 -2.29
CA LEU A 52 13.32 6.15 -3.57
C LEU A 52 13.26 7.67 -3.49
N SER A 53 12.56 8.20 -2.49
CA SER A 53 12.41 9.64 -2.30
C SER A 53 13.56 10.28 -1.52
N THR A 54 14.28 9.50 -0.72
CA THR A 54 15.38 10.00 0.10
C THR A 54 16.71 9.66 -0.53
N HIS A 55 17.35 10.64 -1.11
CA HIS A 55 18.70 10.52 -1.64
C HIS A 55 19.57 11.61 -1.05
#